data_aa7a2811e223c2915ef8484d719a08e3
#
_entry.id   aa7a2811e223c2915ef8484d719a08e3
#
_cell.length_a   1.000
_cell.length_b   1.000
_cell.length_c   1.000
_cell.angle_alpha   90.00
_cell.angle_beta   90.00
_cell.angle_gamma   90.00
#
_symmetry.space_group_name_H-M   'P 1'
#
loop_
_entity.id
_entity.type
_entity.pdbx_description
1 polymer ?
#
loop_
_entity_poly.entity_id
_entity_poly.type
_entity_poly.pdbx_seq_one_letter_code
_entity_poly.pdbx_strand_id
1 'polypeptide(L)'
;MTYTTIGLILAGFGLGGVGYSLLVRTLVLRLGEGGLAGVGGVLLLLGFGAIAAATDWIVIVPLVVSLGFSFYMLHNTLQTRATEMAPEARGSAVSLFAFCLFLGQAAGVSTVGVAIEWLGYRPVIGLTGVALIALAFWLRARLVHA
;
A
#
# COMPACT_ATOMS: atom_id res chain seq x y z
N MET A 1 8.70 -23.55 3.36
CA MET A 1 9.32 -22.48 2.57
C MET A 1 10.74 -22.22 3.07
N THR A 2 11.70 -22.02 2.14
CA THR A 2 13.07 -21.63 2.50
C THR A 2 13.14 -20.11 2.73
N TYR A 3 14.13 -19.64 3.48
CA TYR A 3 14.36 -18.19 3.67
C TYR A 3 14.60 -17.47 2.33
N THR A 4 15.23 -18.15 1.36
CA THR A 4 15.43 -17.63 0.00
C THR A 4 14.10 -17.38 -0.70
N THR A 5 13.14 -18.31 -0.59
CA THR A 5 11.79 -18.14 -1.18
C THR A 5 11.08 -16.94 -0.58
N ILE A 6 11.14 -16.76 0.74
CA ILE A 6 10.55 -15.61 1.43
C ILE A 6 11.20 -14.30 0.94
N GLY A 7 12.54 -14.28 0.83
CA GLY A 7 13.27 -13.13 0.32
C GLY A 7 12.89 -12.76 -1.13
N LEU A 8 12.71 -13.75 -2.01
CA LEU A 8 12.26 -13.53 -3.39
C LEU A 8 10.83 -12.97 -3.46
N ILE A 9 9.93 -13.46 -2.61
CA ILE A 9 8.56 -12.93 -2.52
C ILE A 9 8.61 -11.47 -2.09
N LEU A 10 9.38 -11.13 -1.06
CA LEU A 10 9.53 -9.75 -0.59
C LEU A 10 10.18 -8.85 -1.64
N ALA A 11 11.16 -9.35 -2.40
CA ALA A 11 11.76 -8.63 -3.52
C ALA A 11 10.71 -8.30 -4.61
N GLY A 12 9.71 -9.14 -4.80
CA GLY A 12 8.58 -8.89 -5.70
C GLY A 12 7.83 -7.61 -5.38
N PHE A 13 7.68 -7.28 -4.09
CA PHE A 13 7.09 -6.00 -3.67
C PHE A 13 7.90 -4.80 -4.17
N GLY A 14 9.22 -4.87 -4.07
CA GLY A 14 10.13 -3.85 -4.61
C GLY A 14 10.02 -3.72 -6.14
N LEU A 15 9.90 -4.83 -6.87
CA LEU A 15 9.68 -4.82 -8.32
C LEU A 15 8.37 -4.10 -8.69
N GLY A 16 7.31 -4.28 -7.91
CA GLY A 16 6.06 -3.53 -8.07
C GLY A 16 6.28 -2.03 -7.94
N GLY A 17 7.09 -1.60 -6.96
CA GLY A 17 7.47 -0.20 -6.77
C GLY A 17 8.27 0.37 -7.93
N VAL A 18 9.23 -0.39 -8.47
CA VAL A 18 9.97 -0.01 -9.68
C VAL A 18 9.00 0.13 -10.87
N GLY A 19 8.10 -0.82 -11.08
CA GLY A 19 7.08 -0.75 -12.12
C GLY A 19 6.22 0.50 -12.02
N TYR A 20 5.77 0.84 -10.81
CA TYR A 20 5.07 2.10 -10.57
C TYR A 20 5.91 3.32 -10.92
N SER A 21 7.17 3.37 -10.49
CA SER A 21 8.08 4.50 -10.74
C SER A 21 8.30 4.77 -12.21
N LEU A 22 8.34 3.73 -13.05
CA LEU A 22 8.46 3.86 -14.50
C LEU A 22 7.17 4.42 -15.14
N LEU A 23 6.01 4.17 -14.56
CA LEU A 23 4.71 4.54 -15.10
C LEU A 23 4.07 5.75 -14.42
N VAL A 24 4.64 6.24 -13.31
CA VAL A 24 4.04 7.27 -12.44
C VAL A 24 3.59 8.50 -13.23
N ARG A 25 4.42 9.02 -14.14
CA ARG A 25 4.08 10.19 -14.95
C ARG A 25 2.80 9.96 -15.77
N THR A 26 2.69 8.83 -16.45
CA THR A 26 1.53 8.49 -17.27
C THR A 26 0.29 8.27 -16.42
N LEU A 27 0.45 7.62 -15.28
CA LEU A 27 -0.63 7.33 -14.35
C LEU A 27 -1.18 8.62 -13.73
N VAL A 28 -0.31 9.52 -13.28
CA VAL A 28 -0.73 10.83 -12.73
C VAL A 28 -1.47 11.65 -13.79
N LEU A 29 -0.96 11.69 -15.03
CA LEU A 29 -1.60 12.46 -16.11
C LEU A 29 -2.97 11.89 -16.51
N ARG A 30 -3.15 10.57 -16.43
CA ARG A 30 -4.42 9.93 -16.85
C ARG A 30 -5.45 9.82 -15.74
N LEU A 31 -5.04 9.53 -14.53
CA LEU A 31 -5.93 9.23 -13.41
C LEU A 31 -6.08 10.40 -12.43
N GLY A 32 -5.10 11.31 -12.42
CA GLY A 32 -4.97 12.29 -11.35
C GLY A 32 -4.72 11.64 -9.99
N GLU A 33 -4.53 12.42 -8.96
CA GLU A 33 -4.21 11.91 -7.62
C GLU A 33 -5.39 11.17 -6.97
N GLY A 34 -6.60 11.69 -7.13
CA GLY A 34 -7.81 11.01 -6.64
C GLY A 34 -8.07 9.68 -7.33
N GLY A 35 -7.75 9.59 -8.64
CA GLY A 35 -7.81 8.34 -9.39
C GLY A 35 -6.75 7.34 -8.93
N LEU A 36 -5.51 7.81 -8.69
CA LEU A 36 -4.43 6.97 -8.16
C LEU A 36 -4.79 6.38 -6.80
N ALA A 37 -5.32 7.20 -5.90
CA ALA A 37 -5.76 6.72 -4.59
C ALA A 37 -6.88 5.67 -4.72
N GLY A 38 -7.89 5.93 -5.54
CA GLY A 38 -9.01 5.01 -5.73
C GLY A 38 -8.60 3.69 -6.38
N VAL A 39 -7.88 3.73 -7.51
CA VAL A 39 -7.40 2.53 -8.21
C VAL A 39 -6.42 1.75 -7.36
N GLY A 40 -5.46 2.44 -6.70
CA GLY A 40 -4.52 1.81 -5.78
C GLY A 40 -5.23 1.06 -4.65
N GLY A 41 -6.26 1.68 -4.04
CA GLY A 41 -7.06 1.05 -3.00
C GLY A 41 -7.81 -0.20 -3.47
N VAL A 42 -8.42 -0.16 -4.66
CA VAL A 42 -9.10 -1.32 -5.25
C VAL A 42 -8.11 -2.46 -5.52
N LEU A 43 -6.97 -2.16 -6.12
CA LEU A 43 -5.93 -3.15 -6.38
C LEU A 43 -5.36 -3.76 -5.09
N LEU A 44 -5.20 -2.95 -4.03
CA LEU A 44 -4.79 -3.45 -2.71
C LEU A 44 -5.84 -4.42 -2.13
N LEU A 45 -7.13 -4.06 -2.16
CA LEU A 45 -8.19 -4.95 -1.70
C LEU A 45 -8.19 -6.27 -2.45
N LEU A 46 -8.13 -6.22 -3.79
CA LEU A 46 -8.11 -7.42 -4.63
C LEU A 46 -6.86 -8.26 -4.38
N GLY A 47 -5.69 -7.63 -4.25
CA GLY A 47 -4.43 -8.30 -3.98
C GLY A 47 -4.41 -9.00 -2.62
N PHE A 48 -4.81 -8.31 -1.55
CA PHE A 48 -4.93 -8.91 -0.21
C PHE A 48 -6.01 -10.00 -0.17
N GLY A 49 -7.16 -9.78 -0.81
CA GLY A 49 -8.20 -10.79 -0.93
C GLY A 49 -7.74 -12.05 -1.66
N ALA A 50 -7.01 -11.89 -2.77
CA ALA A 50 -6.45 -12.99 -3.52
C ALA A 50 -5.38 -13.76 -2.72
N ILE A 51 -4.52 -13.06 -1.96
CA ILE A 51 -3.55 -13.71 -1.07
C ILE A 51 -4.26 -14.47 0.05
N ALA A 52 -5.32 -13.91 0.64
CA ALA A 52 -6.10 -14.58 1.67
C ALA A 52 -6.76 -15.89 1.16
N ALA A 53 -7.12 -15.93 -0.12
CA ALA A 53 -7.71 -17.10 -0.78
C ALA A 53 -6.64 -18.08 -1.34
N ALA A 54 -5.40 -17.62 -1.55
CA ALA A 54 -4.36 -18.42 -2.18
C ALA A 54 -4.01 -19.66 -1.35
N THR A 55 -3.83 -20.78 -2.04
CA THR A 55 -3.38 -22.05 -1.48
C THR A 55 -1.96 -22.40 -1.91
N ASP A 56 -1.48 -21.80 -2.99
CA ASP A 56 -0.17 -22.07 -3.56
C ASP A 56 0.71 -20.80 -3.48
N TRP A 57 1.93 -20.95 -3.02
CA TRP A 57 2.90 -19.86 -2.89
C TRP A 57 3.34 -19.26 -4.24
N ILE A 58 3.28 -20.04 -5.33
CA ILE A 58 3.64 -19.55 -6.66
C ILE A 58 2.71 -18.42 -7.11
N VAL A 59 1.42 -18.51 -6.73
CA VAL A 59 0.42 -17.47 -7.02
C VAL A 59 0.68 -16.20 -6.20
N ILE A 60 1.29 -16.33 -5.04
CA ILE A 60 1.58 -15.19 -4.16
C ILE A 60 2.61 -14.24 -4.80
N VAL A 61 3.57 -14.75 -5.57
CA VAL A 61 4.64 -13.92 -6.17
C VAL A 61 4.09 -12.79 -7.04
N PRO A 62 3.28 -13.04 -8.08
CA PRO A 62 2.72 -11.97 -8.89
C PRO A 62 1.75 -11.06 -8.09
N LEU A 63 1.05 -11.60 -7.10
CA LEU A 63 0.18 -10.81 -6.23
C LEU A 63 1.00 -9.81 -5.38
N VAL A 64 2.15 -10.21 -4.86
CA VAL A 64 3.03 -9.32 -4.09
C VAL A 64 3.63 -8.22 -4.98
N VAL A 65 3.96 -8.51 -6.24
CA VAL A 65 4.36 -7.48 -7.23
C VAL A 65 3.23 -6.48 -7.43
N SER A 66 2.00 -6.96 -7.62
CA SER A 66 0.81 -6.10 -7.76
C SER A 66 0.55 -5.27 -6.49
N LEU A 67 0.72 -5.86 -5.31
CA LEU A 67 0.60 -5.13 -4.03
C LEU A 67 1.64 -4.03 -3.91
N GLY A 68 2.90 -4.29 -4.28
CA GLY A 68 3.95 -3.27 -4.29
C GLY A 68 3.58 -2.10 -5.21
N PHE A 69 3.15 -2.39 -6.43
CA PHE A 69 2.70 -1.38 -7.38
C PHE A 69 1.57 -0.52 -6.82
N SER A 70 0.54 -1.16 -6.28
CA SER A 70 -0.66 -0.51 -5.74
C SER A 70 -0.36 0.29 -4.46
N PHE A 71 0.51 -0.23 -3.60
CA PHE A 71 0.98 0.47 -2.41
C PHE A 71 1.66 1.79 -2.77
N TYR A 72 2.55 1.78 -3.77
CA TYR A 72 3.23 3.00 -4.19
C TYR A 72 2.28 4.01 -4.85
N MET A 73 1.19 3.59 -5.50
CA MET A 73 0.15 4.50 -5.97
C MET A 73 -0.44 5.31 -4.80
N LEU A 74 -0.77 4.64 -3.70
CA LEU A 74 -1.36 5.30 -2.52
C LEU A 74 -0.33 6.07 -1.70
N HIS A 75 0.83 5.45 -1.45
CA HIS A 75 1.90 6.01 -0.64
C HIS A 75 2.46 7.31 -1.22
N ASN A 76 2.78 7.32 -2.53
CA ASN A 76 3.32 8.51 -3.18
C ASN A 76 2.30 9.65 -3.24
N THR A 77 1.01 9.34 -3.44
CA THR A 77 -0.05 10.35 -3.38
C THR A 77 -0.12 11.01 -1.99
N LEU A 78 -0.07 10.19 -0.93
CA LEU A 78 -0.04 10.70 0.45
C LEU A 78 1.20 11.54 0.74
N GLN A 79 2.38 11.08 0.31
CA GLN A 79 3.65 11.79 0.52
C GLN A 79 3.69 13.11 -0.24
N THR A 80 3.23 13.15 -1.47
CA THR A 80 3.14 14.38 -2.27
C THR A 80 2.26 15.40 -1.55
N ARG A 81 1.08 15.00 -1.14
CA ARG A 81 0.17 15.89 -0.39
C ARG A 81 0.76 16.37 0.93
N ALA A 82 1.42 15.51 1.67
CA ALA A 82 2.09 15.91 2.91
C ALA A 82 3.15 17.01 2.66
N THR A 83 3.91 16.91 1.56
CA THR A 83 4.91 17.92 1.19
C THR A 83 4.31 19.21 0.66
N GLU A 84 3.17 19.15 -0.02
CA GLU A 84 2.45 20.32 -0.53
C GLU A 84 1.77 21.15 0.57
N MET A 85 1.42 20.53 1.69
CA MET A 85 0.83 21.22 2.86
C MET A 85 1.80 22.21 3.53
N ALA A 86 3.11 22.03 3.36
CA ALA A 86 4.12 22.90 3.95
C ALA A 86 5.24 23.22 2.92
N PRO A 87 4.95 24.04 1.90
CA PRO A 87 5.89 24.31 0.80
C PRO A 87 7.16 25.00 1.28
N GLU A 88 7.10 25.77 2.36
CA GLU A 88 8.24 26.48 2.96
C GLU A 88 9.08 25.57 3.87
N ALA A 89 8.54 24.43 4.33
CA ALA A 89 9.17 23.49 5.25
C ALA A 89 9.10 22.05 4.75
N ARG A 90 9.30 21.82 3.46
CA ARG A 90 9.16 20.49 2.80
C ARG A 90 9.96 19.39 3.48
N GLY A 91 11.19 19.69 3.94
CA GLY A 91 12.02 18.72 4.67
C GLY A 91 11.35 18.24 5.97
N SER A 92 10.79 19.18 6.75
CA SER A 92 10.07 18.86 7.97
C SER A 92 8.78 18.08 7.68
N ALA A 93 8.06 18.43 6.62
CA ALA A 93 6.85 17.73 6.19
C ALA A 93 7.13 16.26 5.81
N VAL A 94 8.21 16.02 5.04
CA VAL A 94 8.65 14.65 4.70
C VAL A 94 9.05 13.87 5.94
N SER A 95 9.80 14.50 6.86
CA SER A 95 10.23 13.85 8.10
C SER A 95 9.05 13.47 8.99
N LEU A 96 8.07 14.37 9.12
CA LEU A 96 6.85 14.09 9.88
C LEU A 96 6.00 13.00 9.22
N PHE A 97 5.87 13.04 7.90
CA PHE A 97 5.19 11.98 7.16
C PHE A 97 5.86 10.62 7.39
N ALA A 98 7.19 10.55 7.27
CA ALA A 98 7.95 9.33 7.50
C ALA A 98 7.80 8.83 8.96
N PHE A 99 7.85 9.75 9.94
CA PHE A 99 7.63 9.41 11.34
C PHE A 99 6.25 8.79 11.56
N CYS A 100 5.19 9.42 11.07
CA CYS A 100 3.82 8.91 11.18
C CYS A 100 3.66 7.55 10.47
N LEU A 101 4.29 7.40 9.29
CA LEU A 101 4.27 6.15 8.54
C LEU A 101 4.92 5.01 9.33
N PHE A 102 6.13 5.20 9.86
CA PHE A 102 6.83 4.18 10.62
C PHE A 102 6.16 3.87 11.96
N LEU A 103 5.61 4.90 12.63
CA LEU A 103 4.85 4.70 13.85
C LEU A 103 3.58 3.87 13.57
N GLY A 104 2.87 4.21 12.50
CA GLY A 104 1.70 3.45 12.04
C GLY A 104 2.06 2.02 11.64
N GLN A 105 3.21 1.82 10.99
CA GLN A 105 3.71 0.49 10.64
C GLN A 105 4.03 -0.35 11.88
N ALA A 106 4.71 0.23 12.87
CA ALA A 106 5.03 -0.47 14.11
C ALA A 106 3.75 -0.87 14.88
N ALA A 107 2.78 0.05 15.01
CA ALA A 107 1.49 -0.23 15.62
C ALA A 107 0.70 -1.29 14.83
N GLY A 108 0.72 -1.19 13.49
CA GLY A 108 0.06 -2.14 12.58
C GLY A 108 0.63 -3.55 12.71
N VAL A 109 1.95 -3.70 12.71
CA VAL A 109 2.61 -5.00 12.87
C VAL A 109 2.22 -5.65 14.20
N SER A 110 2.25 -4.88 15.29
CA SER A 110 1.87 -5.36 16.62
C SER A 110 0.40 -5.80 16.67
N THR A 111 -0.50 -4.97 16.16
CA THR A 111 -1.94 -5.25 16.13
C THR A 111 -2.28 -6.45 15.27
N VAL A 112 -1.69 -6.52 14.07
CA VAL A 112 -1.88 -7.64 13.13
C VAL A 112 -1.31 -8.93 13.71
N GLY A 113 -0.16 -8.89 14.39
CA GLY A 113 0.41 -10.06 15.07
C GLY A 113 -0.56 -10.67 16.07
N VAL A 114 -1.11 -9.86 16.97
CA VAL A 114 -2.12 -10.31 17.94
C VAL A 114 -3.39 -10.80 17.25
N ALA A 115 -3.87 -10.09 16.23
CA ALA A 115 -5.08 -10.49 15.51
C ALA A 115 -4.92 -11.85 14.81
N ILE A 116 -3.73 -12.16 14.29
CA ILE A 116 -3.43 -13.46 13.65
C ILE A 116 -3.52 -14.60 14.66
N GLU A 117 -3.08 -14.38 15.90
CA GLU A 117 -3.18 -15.40 16.96
C GLU A 117 -4.63 -15.79 17.29
N TRP A 118 -5.55 -14.81 17.21
CA TRP A 118 -6.96 -15.02 17.55
C TRP A 118 -7.82 -15.44 16.35
N LEU A 119 -7.59 -14.86 15.19
CA LEU A 119 -8.45 -14.99 14.00
C LEU A 119 -7.82 -15.84 12.89
N GLY A 120 -6.51 -16.10 12.97
CA GLY A 120 -5.75 -16.74 11.90
C GLY A 120 -5.38 -15.77 10.76
N TYR A 121 -4.51 -16.24 9.85
CA TYR A 121 -3.92 -15.41 8.79
C TYR A 121 -4.94 -14.91 7.76
N ARG A 122 -5.82 -15.80 7.27
CA ARG A 122 -6.70 -15.48 6.15
C ARG A 122 -7.68 -14.34 6.44
N PRO A 123 -8.44 -14.37 7.54
CA PRO A 123 -9.35 -13.26 7.87
C PRO A 123 -8.58 -11.94 8.08
N VAL A 124 -7.42 -11.98 8.76
CA VAL A 124 -6.65 -10.77 9.05
C VAL A 124 -6.10 -10.14 7.77
N ILE A 125 -5.59 -10.95 6.83
CA ILE A 125 -5.14 -10.46 5.52
C ILE A 125 -6.32 -9.83 4.75
N GLY A 126 -7.48 -10.46 4.73
CA GLY A 126 -8.69 -9.92 4.10
C GLY A 126 -9.14 -8.60 4.73
N LEU A 127 -9.17 -8.52 6.06
CA LEU A 127 -9.51 -7.29 6.80
C LEU A 127 -8.53 -6.16 6.54
N THR A 128 -7.24 -6.47 6.38
CA THR A 128 -6.24 -5.46 5.98
C THR A 128 -6.57 -4.85 4.62
N GLY A 129 -6.97 -5.66 3.65
CA GLY A 129 -7.43 -5.18 2.34
C GLY A 129 -8.65 -4.25 2.46
N VAL A 130 -9.62 -4.62 3.30
CA VAL A 130 -10.83 -3.79 3.55
C VAL A 130 -10.45 -2.46 4.22
N ALA A 131 -9.56 -2.47 5.19
CA ALA A 131 -9.10 -1.24 5.85
C ALA A 131 -8.38 -0.30 4.87
N LEU A 132 -7.55 -0.86 3.97
CA LEU A 132 -6.82 -0.08 2.98
C LEU A 132 -7.73 0.53 1.91
N ILE A 133 -8.76 -0.18 1.44
CA ILE A 133 -9.71 0.41 0.50
C ILE A 133 -10.53 1.51 1.16
N ALA A 134 -10.93 1.35 2.41
CA ALA A 134 -11.64 2.39 3.16
C ALA A 134 -10.77 3.67 3.28
N LEU A 135 -9.49 3.50 3.61
CA LEU A 135 -8.52 4.60 3.65
C LEU A 135 -8.37 5.27 2.27
N ALA A 136 -8.24 4.48 1.20
CA ALA A 136 -8.06 4.97 -0.15
C ALA A 136 -9.28 5.80 -0.64
N PHE A 137 -10.49 5.34 -0.36
CA PHE A 137 -11.70 6.10 -0.70
C PHE A 137 -11.89 7.34 0.16
N TRP A 138 -11.54 7.27 1.44
CA TRP A 138 -11.52 8.45 2.30
C TRP A 138 -10.53 9.51 1.77
N LEU A 139 -9.32 9.11 1.41
CA LEU A 139 -8.32 9.99 0.81
C LEU A 139 -8.82 10.57 -0.51
N ARG A 140 -9.35 9.73 -1.41
CA ARG A 140 -9.92 10.17 -2.68
C ARG A 140 -11.00 11.23 -2.48
N ALA A 141 -11.92 11.03 -1.53
CA ALA A 141 -12.97 12.01 -1.23
C ALA A 141 -12.38 13.36 -0.80
N ARG A 142 -11.31 13.35 -0.01
CA ARG A 142 -10.62 14.59 0.39
C ARG A 142 -9.91 15.28 -0.78
N LEU A 143 -9.30 14.51 -1.69
CA LEU A 143 -8.59 15.04 -2.87
C LEU A 143 -9.51 15.64 -3.93
N VAL A 144 -10.73 15.14 -4.07
CA VAL A 144 -11.69 15.66 -5.06
C VAL A 144 -12.37 16.94 -4.58
N HIS A 145 -12.43 17.18 -3.26
CA HIS A 145 -13.07 18.35 -2.67
C HIS A 145 -12.07 19.45 -2.23
N ALA A 146 -10.77 19.26 -2.44
CA ALA A 146 -9.71 20.24 -2.22
C ALA A 146 -9.28 20.92 -3.51
#